data_e2b6956c99928f9cff588b5c405128f2
#
_entry.id   e2b6956c99928f9cff588b5c405128f2
#
_cell.length_a   1.000
_cell.length_b   1.000
_cell.length_c   1.000
_cell.angle_alpha   90.00
_cell.angle_beta   90.00
_cell.angle_gamma   90.00
#
_symmetry.space_group_name_H-M   'P 1'
#
loop_
_entity.id
_entity.type
_entity.pdbx_description
1 polymer ?
#
loop_
_entity_poly.entity_id
_entity_poly.type
_entity_poly.pdbx_seq_one_letter_code
_entity_poly.pdbx_strand_id
1 'polypeptide(L)'
;MSNFETDIELKSAEMLYLFLDRGVTNSMDNNILFFAEPGNINIETNLDSYISSAKITGSKNHEKYEEYQKINSRFKDENLDMIEQRFNALKKGDVKKIDSLNAKQENNIKRKYLFATNFAINNKDFEVSPYIALAEIYDINIKYLDTIQKSM
;
A
#
# COMPACT_ATOMS: atom_id res chain seq x y z
N MET A 1 16.86 25.30 -2.02
CA MET A 1 16.63 23.90 -2.47
C MET A 1 17.92 23.12 -2.22
N SER A 2 17.83 22.00 -1.54
CA SER A 2 18.98 21.14 -1.24
C SER A 2 18.88 19.89 -2.09
N ASN A 3 19.98 19.50 -2.72
CA ASN A 3 20.07 18.28 -3.50
C ASN A 3 21.17 17.40 -2.92
N PHE A 4 20.97 16.10 -2.91
CA PHE A 4 22.03 15.15 -2.64
C PHE A 4 21.90 13.96 -3.60
N GLU A 5 22.97 13.24 -3.79
CA GLU A 5 23.03 12.04 -4.62
C GLU A 5 23.80 10.96 -3.85
N THR A 6 23.35 9.72 -3.96
CA THR A 6 24.02 8.59 -3.35
C THR A 6 23.83 7.34 -4.20
N ASP A 7 24.79 6.44 -4.16
CA ASP A 7 24.71 5.14 -4.78
C ASP A 7 24.34 4.08 -3.73
N ILE A 8 23.42 3.19 -4.09
CA ILE A 8 22.99 2.09 -3.24
C ILE A 8 23.19 0.78 -4.02
N GLU A 9 23.87 -0.17 -3.41
CA GLU A 9 24.00 -1.52 -3.96
C GLU A 9 22.73 -2.33 -3.63
N LEU A 10 22.03 -2.79 -4.66
CA LEU A 10 20.84 -3.64 -4.54
C LEU A 10 21.20 -5.08 -4.89
N LYS A 11 20.81 -6.02 -4.05
CA LYS A 11 20.85 -7.46 -4.37
C LYS A 11 19.67 -7.90 -5.24
N SER A 12 18.55 -7.22 -5.09
CA SER A 12 17.31 -7.40 -5.84
C SER A 12 16.50 -6.12 -5.77
N ALA A 13 15.48 -5.99 -6.64
CA ALA A 13 14.50 -4.93 -6.49
C ALA A 13 13.75 -5.09 -5.17
N GLU A 14 13.67 -4.05 -4.37
CA GLU A 14 13.11 -4.10 -3.02
C GLU A 14 12.51 -2.76 -2.56
N MET A 15 11.66 -2.82 -1.54
CA MET A 15 11.09 -1.64 -0.92
C MET A 15 12.09 -1.00 0.03
N LEU A 16 12.36 0.28 -0.16
CA LEU A 16 13.24 1.09 0.68
C LEU A 16 12.50 2.30 1.27
N TYR A 17 13.11 2.88 2.29
CA TYR A 17 12.62 4.07 2.97
C TYR A 17 13.65 5.19 2.88
N LEU A 18 13.24 6.37 2.46
CA LEU A 18 14.01 7.60 2.61
C LEU A 18 13.56 8.28 3.91
N PHE A 19 14.40 8.17 4.93
CA PHE A 19 14.13 8.71 6.26
C PHE A 19 14.66 10.13 6.41
N LEU A 20 13.81 11.03 6.89
CA LEU A 20 14.21 12.37 7.30
C LEU A 20 14.48 12.40 8.81
N ASP A 21 15.75 12.53 9.18
CA ASP A 21 16.15 12.69 10.58
C ASP A 21 15.88 14.14 11.04
N ARG A 22 14.88 14.31 11.89
CA ARG A 22 14.54 15.59 12.52
C ARG A 22 15.05 15.71 13.95
N GLY A 23 15.89 14.78 14.41
CA GLY A 23 16.43 14.75 15.78
C GLY A 23 15.39 14.48 16.88
N VAL A 24 14.16 14.17 16.52
CA VAL A 24 13.06 13.75 17.39
C VAL A 24 12.59 12.35 16.99
N THR A 25 11.73 11.75 17.77
CA THR A 25 11.26 10.36 17.60
C THR A 25 11.12 9.88 16.15
N ASN A 26 11.49 8.63 15.92
CA ASN A 26 11.36 7.92 14.65
C ASN A 26 9.86 7.79 14.29
N SER A 27 9.30 8.79 13.64
CA SER A 27 7.91 8.82 13.22
C SER A 27 7.78 8.27 11.80
N MET A 28 6.72 7.50 11.53
CA MET A 28 6.37 7.05 10.18
C MET A 28 6.16 8.23 9.21
N ASP A 29 5.80 9.41 9.73
CA ASP A 29 5.63 10.64 8.96
C ASP A 29 6.93 11.21 8.39
N ASN A 30 8.08 10.65 8.77
CA ASN A 30 9.39 11.02 8.28
C ASN A 30 9.97 10.01 7.27
N ASN A 31 9.20 9.04 6.80
CA ASN A 31 9.65 7.99 5.90
C ASN A 31 8.90 8.04 4.55
N ILE A 32 9.62 8.31 3.48
CA ILE A 32 9.11 8.11 2.12
C ILE A 32 9.43 6.68 1.71
N LEU A 33 8.37 5.90 1.43
CA LEU A 33 8.48 4.54 0.94
C LEU A 33 8.61 4.56 -0.58
N PHE A 34 9.58 3.85 -1.13
CA PHE A 34 9.73 3.70 -2.57
C PHE A 34 10.27 2.32 -2.95
N PHE A 35 9.87 1.84 -4.12
CA PHE A 35 10.36 0.59 -4.64
C PHE A 35 11.62 0.83 -5.48
N ALA A 36 12.76 0.37 -4.97
CA ALA A 36 14.06 0.52 -5.61
C ALA A 36 14.32 -0.60 -6.62
N GLU A 37 14.79 -0.22 -7.78
CA GLU A 37 15.25 -1.11 -8.84
C GLU A 37 16.53 -0.54 -9.47
N PRO A 38 17.32 -1.33 -10.23
CA PRO A 38 18.52 -0.81 -10.88
C PRO A 38 18.20 0.36 -11.82
N GLY A 39 18.98 1.44 -11.71
CA GLY A 39 18.83 2.66 -12.51
C GLY A 39 18.86 3.92 -11.64
N ASN A 40 18.49 5.03 -12.22
CA ASN A 40 18.46 6.31 -11.54
C ASN A 40 17.05 6.61 -11.04
N ILE A 41 16.87 6.65 -9.72
CA ILE A 41 15.63 7.00 -9.08
C ILE A 41 15.73 8.40 -8.51
N ASN A 42 14.81 9.27 -8.88
CA ASN A 42 14.73 10.63 -8.40
C ASN A 42 13.55 10.79 -7.44
N ILE A 43 13.79 11.38 -6.28
CA ILE A 43 12.77 11.69 -5.27
C ILE A 43 12.78 13.19 -5.00
N GLU A 44 11.67 13.84 -5.30
CA GLU A 44 11.44 15.24 -5.03
C GLU A 44 10.41 15.39 -3.92
N THR A 45 10.67 16.21 -2.92
CA THR A 45 9.74 16.43 -1.82
C THR A 45 9.93 17.79 -1.18
N ASN A 46 8.99 18.16 -0.30
CA ASN A 46 9.02 19.37 0.51
C ASN A 46 9.11 18.99 1.99
N LEU A 47 9.92 19.69 2.76
CA LEU A 47 10.12 19.43 4.19
C LEU A 47 8.84 19.57 5.03
N ASP A 48 7.96 20.51 4.66
CA ASP A 48 6.71 20.79 5.39
C ASP A 48 5.64 19.71 5.15
N SER A 49 5.70 19.03 4.00
CA SER A 49 4.77 17.98 3.57
C SER A 49 5.51 16.77 3.02
N TYR A 50 6.47 16.27 3.80
CA TYR A 50 7.52 15.35 3.38
C TYR A 50 6.99 14.12 2.62
N ILE A 51 5.97 13.45 3.15
CA ILE A 51 5.38 12.26 2.49
C ILE A 51 4.39 12.68 1.40
N SER A 52 3.49 13.60 1.71
CA SER A 52 2.37 13.92 0.81
C SER A 52 2.78 14.67 -0.45
N SER A 53 3.92 15.36 -0.43
CA SER A 53 4.49 16.03 -1.60
C SER A 53 5.54 15.19 -2.34
N ALA A 54 5.86 14.00 -1.83
CA ALA A 54 6.87 13.14 -2.43
C ALA A 54 6.49 12.72 -3.85
N LYS A 55 7.40 12.94 -4.77
CA LYS A 55 7.28 12.53 -6.16
C LYS A 55 8.48 11.67 -6.53
N ILE A 56 8.22 10.44 -6.90
CA ILE A 56 9.22 9.42 -7.17
C ILE A 56 9.17 9.07 -8.66
N THR A 57 10.32 9.13 -9.31
CA THR A 57 10.45 8.82 -10.74
C THR A 57 11.67 7.93 -10.99
N GLY A 58 11.67 7.20 -12.10
CA GLY A 58 12.78 6.32 -12.48
C GLY A 58 12.66 4.87 -12.05
N SER A 59 11.57 4.49 -11.34
CA SER A 59 11.26 3.11 -11.01
C SER A 59 9.92 2.69 -11.61
N LYS A 60 9.93 1.74 -12.55
CA LYS A 60 8.72 1.15 -13.14
C LYS A 60 7.93 0.33 -12.13
N ASN A 61 8.63 -0.35 -11.24
CA ASN A 61 8.02 -1.07 -10.13
C ASN A 61 7.29 -0.12 -9.17
N HIS A 62 7.89 1.05 -8.89
CA HIS A 62 7.23 2.05 -8.05
C HIS A 62 5.98 2.64 -8.71
N GLU A 63 6.01 2.92 -10.01
CA GLU A 63 4.82 3.34 -10.77
C GLU A 63 3.68 2.33 -10.64
N LYS A 64 3.99 1.03 -10.75
CA LYS A 64 2.99 -0.05 -10.54
C LYS A 64 2.49 -0.11 -9.10
N TYR A 65 3.37 0.13 -8.13
CA TYR A 65 2.98 0.23 -6.73
C TYR A 65 2.02 1.39 -6.48
N GLU A 66 2.27 2.55 -7.06
CA GLU A 66 1.37 3.71 -6.97
C GLU A 66 0.00 3.43 -7.63
N GLU A 67 -0.03 2.78 -8.80
CA GLU A 67 -1.29 2.33 -9.43
C GLU A 67 -2.09 1.43 -8.49
N TYR A 68 -1.43 0.47 -7.86
CA TYR A 68 -2.03 -0.40 -6.85
C TYR A 68 -2.58 0.40 -5.66
N GLN A 69 -1.76 1.26 -5.06
CA GLN A 69 -2.12 2.03 -3.88
C GLN A 69 -3.28 3.00 -4.13
N LYS A 70 -3.36 3.58 -5.31
CA LYS A 70 -4.46 4.47 -5.70
C LYS A 70 -5.83 3.79 -5.61
N ILE A 71 -5.91 2.51 -5.92
CA ILE A 71 -7.15 1.74 -5.82
C ILE A 71 -7.30 1.14 -4.42
N ASN A 72 -6.22 0.63 -3.85
CA ASN A 72 -6.21 0.04 -2.51
C ASN A 72 -6.64 1.05 -1.43
N SER A 73 -6.27 2.32 -1.56
CA SER A 73 -6.70 3.38 -0.65
C SER A 73 -8.22 3.52 -0.57
N ARG A 74 -8.94 3.33 -1.67
CA ARG A 74 -10.41 3.39 -1.69
C ARG A 74 -11.05 2.33 -0.80
N PHE A 75 -10.49 1.10 -0.79
CA PHE A 75 -10.96 0.04 0.10
C PHE A 75 -10.70 0.38 1.57
N LYS A 76 -9.56 1.03 1.86
CA LYS A 76 -9.23 1.50 3.22
C LYS A 76 -10.18 2.60 3.67
N ASP A 77 -10.47 3.57 2.80
CA ASP A 77 -11.39 4.68 3.08
C ASP A 77 -12.83 4.17 3.31
N GLU A 78 -13.31 3.27 2.44
CA GLU A 78 -14.62 2.61 2.61
C GLU A 78 -14.68 1.84 3.95
N ASN A 79 -13.60 1.18 4.34
CA ASN A 79 -13.54 0.45 5.61
C ASN A 79 -13.59 1.39 6.82
N LEU A 80 -12.85 2.50 6.77
CA LEU A 80 -12.86 3.52 7.84
C LEU A 80 -14.25 4.15 8.00
N ASP A 81 -14.92 4.49 6.90
CA ASP A 81 -16.27 5.01 6.90
C ASP A 81 -17.28 4.00 7.52
N MET A 82 -17.17 2.72 7.19
CA MET A 82 -17.99 1.68 7.78
C MET A 82 -17.73 1.50 9.28
N ILE A 83 -16.49 1.63 9.73
CA ILE A 83 -16.11 1.59 11.15
C ILE A 83 -16.77 2.75 11.90
N GLU A 84 -16.70 3.95 11.36
CA GLU A 84 -17.33 5.14 11.94
C GLU A 84 -18.87 4.98 12.04
N GLN A 85 -19.50 4.56 10.94
CA GLN A 85 -20.94 4.30 10.92
C GLN A 85 -21.34 3.22 11.93
N ARG A 86 -20.55 2.16 12.07
CA ARG A 86 -20.80 1.10 13.05
C ARG A 86 -20.70 1.61 14.49
N PHE A 87 -19.71 2.44 14.77
CA PHE A 87 -19.57 3.07 16.10
C PHE A 87 -20.78 3.94 16.44
N ASN A 88 -21.30 4.71 15.49
CA ASN A 88 -22.50 5.53 15.65
C ASN A 88 -23.76 4.67 15.83
N ALA A 89 -23.87 3.54 15.12
CA ALA A 89 -24.99 2.59 15.27
C ALA A 89 -24.96 1.89 16.64
N LEU A 90 -23.77 1.54 17.14
CA LEU A 90 -23.58 0.97 18.48
C LEU A 90 -24.08 1.92 19.56
N LYS A 91 -23.73 3.22 19.48
CA LYS A 91 -24.22 4.24 20.42
C LYS A 91 -25.75 4.37 20.45
N LYS A 92 -26.39 4.10 19.30
CA LYS A 92 -27.87 4.17 19.18
C LYS A 92 -28.57 2.84 19.42
N GLY A 93 -27.85 1.75 19.64
CA GLY A 93 -28.42 0.42 19.79
C GLY A 93 -29.10 -0.15 18.55
N ASP A 94 -28.70 0.35 17.34
CA ASP A 94 -29.27 -0.06 16.05
C ASP A 94 -28.60 -1.36 15.55
N VAL A 95 -29.10 -2.48 16.04
CA VAL A 95 -28.59 -3.83 15.73
C VAL A 95 -28.68 -4.13 14.23
N LYS A 96 -29.78 -3.77 13.56
CA LYS A 96 -29.98 -4.04 12.13
C LYS A 96 -28.93 -3.33 11.28
N LYS A 97 -28.61 -2.09 11.63
CA LYS A 97 -27.57 -1.32 10.95
C LYS A 97 -26.19 -1.92 11.19
N ILE A 98 -25.91 -2.39 12.40
CA ILE A 98 -24.64 -3.05 12.74
C ILE A 98 -24.46 -4.32 11.88
N ASP A 99 -25.47 -5.17 11.77
CA ASP A 99 -25.41 -6.41 10.97
C ASP A 99 -25.19 -6.10 9.48
N SER A 100 -25.91 -5.10 8.96
CA SER A 100 -25.73 -4.64 7.59
C SER A 100 -24.31 -4.12 7.31
N LEU A 101 -23.73 -3.36 8.24
CA LEU A 101 -22.37 -2.83 8.14
C LEU A 101 -21.32 -3.93 8.22
N ASN A 102 -21.52 -4.93 9.10
CA ASN A 102 -20.62 -6.09 9.17
C ASN A 102 -20.58 -6.86 7.84
N ALA A 103 -21.74 -7.11 7.23
CA ALA A 103 -21.81 -7.77 5.92
C ALA A 103 -21.13 -6.96 4.81
N LYS A 104 -21.31 -5.64 4.81
CA LYS A 104 -20.62 -4.74 3.87
C LYS A 104 -19.11 -4.74 4.09
N GLN A 105 -18.65 -4.75 5.33
CA GLN A 105 -17.24 -4.78 5.67
C GLN A 105 -16.57 -6.09 5.19
N GLU A 106 -17.21 -7.24 5.42
CA GLU A 106 -16.74 -8.53 4.89
C GLU A 106 -16.64 -8.53 3.37
N ASN A 107 -17.64 -7.96 2.69
CA ASN A 107 -17.63 -7.84 1.24
C ASN A 107 -16.51 -6.91 0.74
N ASN A 108 -16.27 -5.80 1.43
CA ASN A 108 -15.17 -4.88 1.11
C ASN A 108 -13.81 -5.58 1.23
N ILE A 109 -13.59 -6.35 2.30
CA ILE A 109 -12.37 -7.14 2.51
C ILE A 109 -12.19 -8.16 1.37
N LYS A 110 -13.22 -8.90 0.99
CA LYS A 110 -13.17 -9.85 -0.13
C LYS A 110 -12.82 -9.17 -1.45
N ARG A 111 -13.43 -8.03 -1.73
CA ARG A 111 -13.14 -7.23 -2.93
C ARG A 111 -11.69 -6.73 -2.94
N LYS A 112 -11.19 -6.25 -1.81
CA LYS A 112 -9.80 -5.84 -1.65
C LYS A 112 -8.83 -6.98 -1.98
N TYR A 113 -9.05 -8.16 -1.43
CA TYR A 113 -8.21 -9.33 -1.69
C TYR A 113 -8.27 -9.80 -3.16
N LEU A 114 -9.46 -9.82 -3.74
CA LEU A 114 -9.61 -10.15 -5.16
C LEU A 114 -8.90 -9.14 -6.05
N PHE A 115 -8.99 -7.85 -5.72
CA PHE A 115 -8.25 -6.81 -6.43
C PHE A 115 -6.74 -7.01 -6.32
N ALA A 116 -6.21 -7.21 -5.11
CA ALA A 116 -4.78 -7.42 -4.90
C ALA A 116 -4.27 -8.67 -5.64
N THR A 117 -5.02 -9.75 -5.61
CA THR A 117 -4.72 -11.00 -6.33
C THR A 117 -4.67 -10.77 -7.84
N ASN A 118 -5.71 -10.15 -8.40
CA ASN A 118 -5.79 -9.87 -9.83
C ASN A 118 -4.70 -8.90 -10.28
N PHE A 119 -4.40 -7.89 -9.47
CA PHE A 119 -3.32 -6.95 -9.76
C PHE A 119 -1.97 -7.66 -9.81
N ALA A 120 -1.66 -8.50 -8.83
CA ALA A 120 -0.41 -9.26 -8.79
C ALA A 120 -0.27 -10.21 -9.99
N ILE A 121 -1.34 -10.92 -10.37
CA ILE A 121 -1.34 -11.83 -11.52
C ILE A 121 -1.16 -11.07 -12.83
N ASN A 122 -1.88 -9.97 -13.01
CA ASN A 122 -1.84 -9.19 -14.25
C ASN A 122 -0.52 -8.41 -14.44
N ASN A 123 0.22 -8.18 -13.36
CA ASN A 123 1.51 -7.49 -13.36
C ASN A 123 2.66 -8.40 -12.92
N LYS A 124 2.56 -9.71 -13.17
CA LYS A 124 3.53 -10.73 -12.73
C LYS A 124 4.98 -10.51 -13.19
N ASP A 125 5.16 -9.75 -14.26
CA ASP A 125 6.49 -9.42 -14.82
C ASP A 125 7.23 -8.31 -14.03
N PHE A 126 6.57 -7.72 -13.03
CA PHE A 126 7.14 -6.71 -12.14
C PHE A 126 7.47 -7.32 -10.78
N GLU A 127 8.65 -7.02 -10.24
CA GLU A 127 9.10 -7.51 -8.92
C GLU A 127 8.24 -6.97 -7.77
N VAL A 128 7.53 -5.87 -7.96
CA VAL A 128 6.58 -5.36 -6.97
C VAL A 128 5.37 -6.26 -6.77
N SER A 129 5.03 -7.11 -7.74
CA SER A 129 3.85 -7.98 -7.66
C SER A 129 3.93 -9.04 -6.56
N PRO A 130 5.02 -9.82 -6.42
CA PRO A 130 5.19 -10.68 -5.26
C PRO A 130 5.26 -9.91 -3.94
N TYR A 131 5.83 -8.71 -3.92
CA TYR A 131 5.80 -7.85 -2.74
C TYR A 131 4.36 -7.52 -2.32
N ILE A 132 3.51 -7.07 -3.26
CA ILE A 132 2.09 -6.78 -2.99
C ILE A 132 1.38 -8.03 -2.48
N ALA A 133 1.60 -9.19 -3.12
CA ALA A 133 1.01 -10.45 -2.70
C ALA A 133 1.37 -10.81 -1.25
N LEU A 134 2.62 -10.66 -0.87
CA LEU A 134 3.10 -11.00 0.47
C LEU A 134 2.71 -9.96 1.53
N ALA A 135 2.78 -8.67 1.21
CA ALA A 135 2.58 -7.59 2.17
C ALA A 135 1.10 -7.24 2.41
N GLU A 136 0.25 -7.38 1.37
CA GLU A 136 -1.12 -6.88 1.40
C GLU A 136 -2.18 -7.98 1.56
N ILE A 137 -1.82 -9.22 1.33
CA ILE A 137 -2.75 -10.37 1.36
C ILE A 137 -2.22 -11.55 2.18
N TYR A 138 -1.35 -11.27 3.16
CA TYR A 138 -0.71 -12.29 4.01
C TYR A 138 -1.71 -13.14 4.82
N ASP A 139 -2.88 -12.62 5.11
CA ASP A 139 -3.96 -13.27 5.87
C ASP A 139 -5.10 -13.81 4.98
N ILE A 140 -4.91 -13.76 3.66
CA ILE A 140 -5.89 -14.27 2.69
C ILE A 140 -5.97 -15.80 2.74
N ASN A 141 -7.10 -16.34 2.32
CA ASN A 141 -7.28 -17.78 2.18
C ASN A 141 -6.21 -18.41 1.26
N ILE A 142 -5.61 -19.51 1.71
CA ILE A 142 -4.54 -20.27 1.02
C ILE A 142 -4.86 -20.53 -0.45
N LYS A 143 -6.12 -20.79 -0.80
CA LYS A 143 -6.57 -21.00 -2.18
C LYS A 143 -6.19 -19.84 -3.12
N TYR A 144 -6.27 -18.60 -2.66
CA TYR A 144 -5.91 -17.44 -3.45
C TYR A 144 -4.40 -17.28 -3.56
N LEU A 145 -3.65 -17.59 -2.49
CA LEU A 145 -2.19 -17.59 -2.50
C LEU A 145 -1.65 -18.63 -3.49
N ASP A 146 -2.21 -19.83 -3.52
CA ASP A 146 -1.88 -20.88 -4.49
C ASP A 146 -2.11 -20.41 -5.94
N THR A 147 -3.20 -19.68 -6.17
CA THR A 147 -3.52 -19.15 -7.50
C THR A 147 -2.47 -18.13 -7.94
N ILE A 148 -2.05 -17.24 -7.06
CA ILE A 148 -0.99 -16.26 -7.33
C ILE A 148 0.32 -16.98 -7.64
N GLN A 149 0.72 -17.93 -6.80
CA GLN A 149 1.97 -18.67 -6.96
C GLN A 149 2.04 -19.40 -8.31
N LYS A 150 0.96 -20.06 -8.72
CA LYS A 150 0.91 -20.78 -10.01
C LYS A 150 0.92 -19.86 -11.22
N SER A 151 0.58 -18.59 -11.05
CA SER A 151 0.52 -17.60 -12.12
C SER A 151 1.87 -16.88 -12.34
N MET A 152 2.72 -16.87 -11.34
CA MET A 152 4.05 -16.28 -11.37
C MET A 152 5.09 -17.30 -11.82
#